data_074a8b9518bfaf45f51b02fa1e90368e
#
_entry.id   074a8b9518bfaf45f51b02fa1e90368e
#
_cell.length_a   1.000
_cell.length_b   1.000
_cell.length_c   1.000
_cell.angle_alpha   90.00
_cell.angle_beta   90.00
_cell.angle_gamma   90.00
#
_symmetry.space_group_name_H-M   'P 1'
#
loop_
_entity.id
_entity.type
_entity.pdbx_description
1 polymer ?
#
loop_
_entity_poly.entity_id
_entity_poly.type
_entity_poly.pdbx_seq_one_letter_code
_entity_poly.pdbx_strand_id
1 'polypeptide(L)'
;MPAPVRAELRSKVAGMSAEPSHRTTRSPRTGRRSGSAGSETREAILAAARRLFAERGFEDASMRAIAAEAGVDAALITHFFRSKANLLAESIDWPFDTDRELPRMLADGRDKAGERLVAVFVRTWDREGTRHPVITLLRAATTEPTAARLLAEFMRTRLFGPLLAELGSDQPELRTNLVAAQLGGIALARYILHLEPLASAPPTDVIRWVAPAVQRCLTEPL
;
A
#
# COMPACT_ATOMS: atom_id res chain seq x y z
N MET A 1 1.37 -18.63 67.73
CA MET A 1 1.92 -18.16 69.03
C MET A 1 3.25 -18.86 69.27
N PRO A 2 4.37 -18.19 69.71
CA PRO A 2 4.51 -16.75 69.98
C PRO A 2 5.69 -16.08 69.27
N ALA A 3 5.62 -14.78 69.12
CA ALA A 3 6.76 -13.87 69.19
C ALA A 3 7.29 -13.86 70.66
N PRO A 4 8.32 -13.05 71.04
CA PRO A 4 8.93 -11.83 70.47
C PRO A 4 10.44 -11.67 70.79
N VAL A 5 10.88 -10.40 70.70
CA VAL A 5 11.91 -9.67 71.51
C VAL A 5 13.09 -9.13 70.69
N ARG A 6 13.08 -7.84 70.43
CA ARG A 6 13.74 -6.69 71.12
C ARG A 6 15.26 -6.85 71.23
N ALA A 7 16.12 -5.91 71.05
CA ALA A 7 16.19 -4.47 71.22
C ALA A 7 17.60 -4.04 70.83
N GLU A 8 17.71 -2.82 70.30
CA GLU A 8 18.48 -1.67 70.82
C GLU A 8 20.00 -1.84 71.07
N LEU A 9 20.74 -0.98 70.46
CA LEU A 9 21.54 0.08 71.14
C LEU A 9 22.37 0.83 70.09
N ARG A 10 21.98 2.05 69.82
CA ARG A 10 22.53 3.34 70.25
C ARG A 10 24.05 3.46 70.21
N SER A 11 24.45 4.37 69.41
CA SER A 11 25.08 5.65 69.79
C SER A 11 26.53 5.90 69.41
N LYS A 12 26.71 7.08 68.85
CA LYS A 12 27.80 8.09 68.98
C LYS A 12 28.99 7.92 68.05
N VAL A 13 29.55 8.89 67.45
CA VAL A 13 29.58 10.36 67.47
C VAL A 13 30.39 10.81 66.28
N ALA A 14 29.89 11.88 65.66
CA ALA A 14 30.56 13.08 65.21
C ALA A 14 31.89 13.07 64.44
N GLY A 15 31.90 13.79 63.39
CA GLY A 15 33.02 14.60 63.04
C GLY A 15 33.28 14.82 61.56
N MET A 16 32.84 15.97 61.05
CA MET A 16 33.53 16.94 60.19
C MET A 16 33.77 16.66 58.71
N SER A 17 33.22 17.64 58.00
CA SER A 17 33.80 18.46 56.89
C SER A 17 33.74 17.93 55.48
N ALA A 18 32.83 18.54 54.75
CA ALA A 18 33.00 19.46 53.61
C ALA A 18 33.59 18.91 52.32
N GLU A 19 32.77 18.90 51.36
CA GLU A 19 32.65 19.56 50.03
C GLU A 19 33.03 18.71 48.81
N PRO A 20 32.67 19.12 47.55
CA PRO A 20 31.38 18.79 46.93
C PRO A 20 31.61 17.83 45.77
N SER A 21 30.83 16.82 45.67
CA SER A 21 30.89 15.86 44.56
C SER A 21 30.00 16.31 43.43
N HIS A 22 30.59 16.42 42.30
CA HIS A 22 29.99 16.59 40.97
C HIS A 22 28.73 15.78 40.79
N ARG A 23 27.63 16.49 40.60
CA ARG A 23 26.36 15.91 40.11
C ARG A 23 26.52 15.56 38.64
N THR A 24 26.90 14.38 38.35
CA THR A 24 26.72 13.80 37.01
C THR A 24 25.25 13.67 36.75
N THR A 25 24.71 14.65 36.03
CA THR A 25 23.39 14.56 35.40
C THR A 25 23.42 13.43 34.39
N ARG A 26 22.83 12.31 34.78
CA ARG A 26 22.53 11.19 33.90
C ARG A 26 21.50 11.69 32.86
N SER A 27 21.95 11.97 31.64
CA SER A 27 21.09 12.23 30.50
C SER A 27 20.10 11.09 30.33
N PRO A 28 18.80 11.37 30.11
CA PRO A 28 17.85 10.32 29.82
C PRO A 28 18.21 9.66 28.49
N ARG A 29 18.29 8.36 28.49
CA ARG A 29 18.53 7.51 27.31
C ARG A 29 17.41 7.75 26.29
N THR A 30 17.69 8.57 25.29
CA THR A 30 16.92 8.74 24.06
C THR A 30 17.09 7.53 23.16
N GLY A 31 16.52 6.39 23.55
CA GLY A 31 16.64 5.13 22.80
C GLY A 31 15.35 4.66 22.14
N ARG A 32 14.24 5.41 22.21
CA ARG A 32 12.94 4.93 21.73
C ARG A 32 12.24 5.84 20.68
N ARG A 33 12.87 6.95 20.26
CA ARG A 33 12.29 7.91 19.30
C ARG A 33 12.76 7.76 17.86
N SER A 34 13.77 6.96 17.59
CA SER A 34 14.35 6.85 16.24
C SER A 34 13.46 6.08 15.27
N GLY A 35 12.71 5.08 15.73
CA GLY A 35 11.83 4.29 14.88
C GLY A 35 10.52 5.03 14.51
N SER A 36 9.93 5.78 15.44
CA SER A 36 8.69 6.54 15.19
C SER A 36 8.93 7.73 14.26
N ALA A 37 10.02 8.47 14.44
CA ALA A 37 10.36 9.62 13.59
C ALA A 37 10.62 9.21 12.14
N GLY A 38 11.27 8.07 11.90
CA GLY A 38 11.47 7.53 10.55
C GLY A 38 10.17 7.09 9.88
N SER A 39 9.27 6.47 10.64
CA SER A 39 7.94 6.06 10.16
C SER A 39 7.05 7.27 9.86
N GLU A 40 7.04 8.27 10.72
CA GLU A 40 6.29 9.52 10.53
C GLU A 40 6.77 10.29 9.29
N THR A 41 8.10 10.37 9.12
CA THR A 41 8.72 11.00 7.95
C THR A 41 8.36 10.27 6.66
N ARG A 42 8.41 8.93 6.67
CA ARG A 42 8.05 8.11 5.50
C ARG A 42 6.59 8.32 5.11
N GLU A 43 5.68 8.35 6.09
CA GLU A 43 4.25 8.58 5.82
C GLU A 43 3.97 9.99 5.32
N ALA A 44 4.66 11.01 5.84
CA ALA A 44 4.57 12.37 5.33
C ALA A 44 4.99 12.46 3.85
N ILE A 45 6.07 11.77 3.46
CA ILE A 45 6.51 11.69 2.06
C ILE A 45 5.45 10.99 1.19
N LEU A 46 4.89 9.87 1.65
CA LEU A 46 3.83 9.15 0.91
C LEU A 46 2.58 10.01 0.74
N ALA A 47 2.17 10.73 1.78
CA ALA A 47 1.01 11.63 1.70
C ALA A 47 1.22 12.78 0.70
N ALA A 48 2.42 13.40 0.70
CA ALA A 48 2.79 14.43 -0.28
C ALA A 48 2.84 13.87 -1.71
N ALA A 49 3.41 12.66 -1.87
CA ALA A 49 3.48 11.97 -3.15
C ALA A 49 2.09 11.66 -3.72
N ARG A 50 1.16 11.13 -2.90
CA ARG A 50 -0.24 10.88 -3.31
C ARG A 50 -0.90 12.12 -3.89
N ARG A 51 -0.78 13.26 -3.20
CA ARG A 51 -1.35 14.53 -3.67
C ARG A 51 -0.75 14.98 -4.98
N LEU A 52 0.58 15.09 -5.03
CA LEU A 52 1.25 15.63 -6.22
C LEU A 52 1.10 14.72 -7.44
N PHE A 53 1.13 13.40 -7.27
CA PHE A 53 0.86 12.48 -8.38
C PHE A 53 -0.59 12.55 -8.87
N ALA A 54 -1.56 12.74 -7.97
CA ALA A 54 -2.96 12.90 -8.34
C ALA A 54 -3.23 14.24 -9.05
N GLU A 55 -2.58 15.33 -8.61
CA GLU A 55 -2.78 16.67 -9.16
C GLU A 55 -2.03 16.90 -10.47
N ARG A 56 -0.78 16.43 -10.58
CA ARG A 56 0.14 16.75 -11.69
C ARG A 56 0.47 15.57 -12.59
N GLY A 57 0.09 14.36 -12.19
CA GLY A 57 0.51 13.15 -12.87
C GLY A 57 1.94 12.74 -12.52
N PHE A 58 2.41 11.64 -13.15
CA PHE A 58 3.74 11.10 -12.87
C PHE A 58 4.86 12.02 -13.39
N GLU A 59 4.76 12.52 -14.62
CA GLU A 59 5.86 13.26 -15.26
C GLU A 59 6.17 14.57 -14.51
N ASP A 60 5.16 15.37 -14.20
CA ASP A 60 5.31 16.73 -13.65
C ASP A 60 5.50 16.78 -12.13
N ALA A 61 5.22 15.71 -11.41
CA ALA A 61 5.48 15.60 -9.98
C ALA A 61 6.96 15.28 -9.73
N SER A 62 7.81 16.30 -9.55
CA SER A 62 9.24 16.08 -9.28
C SER A 62 9.51 15.63 -7.84
N MET A 63 10.60 14.84 -7.64
CA MET A 63 11.07 14.45 -6.29
C MET A 63 11.36 15.65 -5.38
N ARG A 64 11.84 16.77 -5.96
CA ARG A 64 12.07 18.01 -5.23
C ARG A 64 10.77 18.67 -4.77
N ALA A 65 9.75 18.68 -5.62
CA ALA A 65 8.42 19.20 -5.27
C ALA A 65 7.78 18.37 -4.14
N ILE A 66 7.90 17.04 -4.22
CA ILE A 66 7.41 16.13 -3.18
C ILE A 66 8.16 16.35 -1.86
N ALA A 67 9.49 16.54 -1.91
CA ALA A 67 10.30 16.83 -0.72
C ALA A 67 9.88 18.14 -0.04
N ALA A 68 9.72 19.20 -0.84
CA ALA A 68 9.24 20.50 -0.36
C ALA A 68 7.86 20.40 0.30
N GLU A 69 6.95 19.67 -0.31
CA GLU A 69 5.58 19.45 0.19
C GLU A 69 5.57 18.61 1.48
N ALA A 70 6.48 17.63 1.60
CA ALA A 70 6.62 16.80 2.80
C ALA A 70 7.45 17.47 3.91
N GLY A 71 8.07 18.63 3.65
CA GLY A 71 8.94 19.31 4.59
C GLY A 71 10.25 18.57 4.87
N VAL A 72 10.79 17.83 3.88
CA VAL A 72 12.00 17.02 4.03
C VAL A 72 13.05 17.34 2.95
N ASP A 73 14.28 16.88 3.15
CA ASP A 73 15.30 16.91 2.11
C ASP A 73 15.03 15.86 1.01
N ALA A 74 15.28 16.24 -0.25
CA ALA A 74 15.08 15.33 -1.39
C ALA A 74 15.96 14.07 -1.33
N ALA A 75 17.14 14.14 -0.72
CA ALA A 75 17.99 12.99 -0.50
C ALA A 75 17.34 11.95 0.40
N LEU A 76 16.51 12.40 1.35
CA LEU A 76 15.77 11.51 2.25
C LEU A 76 14.72 10.68 1.49
N ILE A 77 14.05 11.28 0.51
CA ILE A 77 13.11 10.52 -0.35
C ILE A 77 13.87 9.44 -1.12
N THR A 78 15.02 9.77 -1.70
CA THR A 78 15.85 8.80 -2.41
C THR A 78 16.34 7.67 -1.49
N HIS A 79 16.64 8.00 -0.23
CA HIS A 79 17.01 7.00 0.77
C HIS A 79 15.86 6.01 1.06
N PHE A 80 14.64 6.49 1.24
CA PHE A 80 13.49 5.63 1.55
C PHE A 80 12.96 4.85 0.34
N PHE A 81 12.90 5.48 -0.82
CA PHE A 81 12.13 4.94 -1.97
C PHE A 81 12.97 4.64 -3.20
N ARG A 82 14.26 5.04 -3.24
CA ARG A 82 15.23 4.79 -4.31
C ARG A 82 14.88 5.45 -5.65
N SER A 83 13.63 5.41 -6.11
CA SER A 83 13.18 5.99 -7.38
C SER A 83 11.81 6.62 -7.26
N LYS A 84 11.48 7.53 -8.19
CA LYS A 84 10.16 8.14 -8.32
C LYS A 84 9.07 7.10 -8.60
N ALA A 85 9.38 6.07 -9.39
CA ALA A 85 8.46 4.98 -9.68
C ALA A 85 8.17 4.12 -8.45
N ASN A 86 9.19 3.81 -7.63
CA ASN A 86 8.97 3.13 -6.35
C ASN A 86 8.13 3.97 -5.40
N LEU A 87 8.42 5.28 -5.31
CA LEU A 87 7.61 6.19 -4.50
C LEU A 87 6.15 6.22 -4.97
N LEU A 88 5.91 6.27 -6.29
CA LEU A 88 4.55 6.19 -6.83
C LEU A 88 3.88 4.88 -6.41
N ALA A 89 4.51 3.73 -6.67
CA ALA A 89 3.94 2.42 -6.35
C ALA A 89 3.60 2.26 -4.86
N GLU A 90 4.47 2.75 -3.97
CA GLU A 90 4.26 2.71 -2.53
C GLU A 90 3.28 3.78 -2.02
N SER A 91 3.11 4.88 -2.77
CA SER A 91 2.15 5.92 -2.43
C SER A 91 0.71 5.54 -2.79
N ILE A 92 0.50 4.55 -3.66
CA ILE A 92 -0.83 4.10 -4.01
C ILE A 92 -1.47 3.42 -2.78
N ASP A 93 -2.51 4.05 -2.28
CA ASP A 93 -3.39 3.43 -1.31
C ASP A 93 -4.34 2.50 -2.08
N TRP A 94 -3.98 1.22 -2.14
CA TRP A 94 -4.73 0.25 -2.90
C TRP A 94 -6.07 0.02 -2.22
N PRO A 95 -7.19 0.32 -2.88
CA PRO A 95 -8.52 0.17 -2.29
C PRO A 95 -8.94 -1.31 -2.20
N PHE A 96 -8.00 -2.22 -2.37
CA PHE A 96 -8.21 -3.65 -2.43
C PHE A 96 -7.39 -4.36 -1.34
N ASP A 97 -8.07 -4.79 -0.30
CA ASP A 97 -7.53 -5.65 0.75
C ASP A 97 -7.71 -7.11 0.33
N THR A 98 -6.64 -7.73 -0.17
CA THR A 98 -6.67 -9.12 -0.65
C THR A 98 -7.12 -10.08 0.43
N ASP A 99 -6.67 -9.93 1.67
CA ASP A 99 -7.00 -10.85 2.77
C ASP A 99 -8.49 -10.80 3.11
N ARG A 100 -9.12 -9.66 2.92
CA ARG A 100 -10.55 -9.45 3.14
C ARG A 100 -11.40 -9.82 1.93
N GLU A 101 -10.97 -9.47 0.73
CA GLU A 101 -11.78 -9.64 -0.47
C GLU A 101 -11.67 -11.05 -1.07
N LEU A 102 -10.51 -11.72 -0.92
CA LEU A 102 -10.30 -13.05 -1.48
C LEU A 102 -11.32 -14.10 -0.96
N PRO A 103 -11.59 -14.23 0.36
CA PRO A 103 -12.63 -15.13 0.85
C PRO A 103 -14.02 -14.80 0.29
N ARG A 104 -14.32 -13.52 0.08
CA ARG A 104 -15.59 -13.08 -0.49
C ARG A 104 -15.74 -13.41 -1.97
N MET A 105 -14.63 -13.31 -2.73
CA MET A 105 -14.63 -13.69 -4.14
C MET A 105 -14.90 -15.17 -4.34
N LEU A 106 -14.50 -16.01 -3.40
CA LEU A 106 -14.63 -17.46 -3.45
C LEU A 106 -15.83 -18.02 -2.67
N ALA A 107 -16.58 -17.18 -1.96
CA ALA A 107 -17.69 -17.60 -1.09
C ALA A 107 -18.78 -18.39 -1.83
N ASP A 108 -19.05 -18.06 -3.11
CA ASP A 108 -20.06 -18.73 -3.94
C ASP A 108 -19.44 -19.78 -4.89
N GLY A 109 -18.21 -20.19 -4.63
CA GLY A 109 -17.49 -21.20 -5.41
C GLY A 109 -16.64 -20.62 -6.55
N ARG A 110 -15.82 -21.49 -7.12
CA ARG A 110 -14.83 -21.16 -8.17
C ARG A 110 -15.47 -20.62 -9.44
N ASP A 111 -16.66 -21.11 -9.77
CA ASP A 111 -17.39 -20.76 -11.02
C ASP A 111 -17.92 -19.32 -11.00
N LYS A 112 -17.92 -18.67 -9.84
CA LYS A 112 -18.33 -17.28 -9.65
C LYS A 112 -17.16 -16.31 -9.41
N ALA A 113 -15.92 -16.79 -9.42
CA ALA A 113 -14.74 -15.98 -9.15
C ALA A 113 -14.59 -14.81 -10.14
N GLY A 114 -14.82 -15.05 -11.43
CA GLY A 114 -14.78 -14.01 -12.47
C GLY A 114 -15.83 -12.93 -12.28
N GLU A 115 -17.08 -13.32 -11.99
CA GLU A 115 -18.15 -12.38 -11.71
C GLU A 115 -17.84 -11.50 -10.50
N ARG A 116 -17.37 -12.11 -9.40
CA ARG A 116 -17.00 -11.41 -8.19
C ARG A 116 -15.82 -10.47 -8.39
N LEU A 117 -14.79 -10.91 -9.10
CA LEU A 117 -13.64 -10.07 -9.41
C LEU A 117 -14.04 -8.84 -10.23
N VAL A 118 -14.82 -9.03 -11.31
CA VAL A 118 -15.31 -7.93 -12.14
C VAL A 118 -16.24 -7.00 -11.34
N ALA A 119 -17.09 -7.53 -10.48
CA ALA A 119 -17.97 -6.72 -9.62
C ALA A 119 -17.17 -5.86 -8.62
N VAL A 120 -16.12 -6.40 -8.02
CA VAL A 120 -15.22 -5.64 -7.14
C VAL A 120 -14.49 -4.56 -7.94
N PHE A 121 -13.96 -4.92 -9.11
CA PHE A 121 -13.29 -3.99 -10.00
C PHE A 121 -14.20 -2.82 -10.39
N VAL A 122 -15.37 -3.07 -10.98
CA VAL A 122 -16.31 -2.02 -11.43
C VAL A 122 -16.73 -1.13 -10.25
N ARG A 123 -17.11 -1.73 -9.12
CA ARG A 123 -17.54 -0.99 -7.93
C ARG A 123 -16.44 -0.06 -7.39
N THR A 124 -15.19 -0.52 -7.39
CA THR A 124 -14.05 0.28 -6.94
C THR A 124 -13.79 1.44 -7.88
N TRP A 125 -13.76 1.17 -9.18
CA TRP A 125 -13.50 2.20 -10.18
C TRP A 125 -14.64 3.19 -10.36
N ASP A 126 -15.89 2.78 -10.30
CA ASP A 126 -17.05 3.68 -10.36
C ASP A 126 -17.09 4.64 -9.18
N ARG A 127 -16.59 4.23 -7.99
CA ARG A 127 -16.53 5.09 -6.82
C ARG A 127 -15.44 6.15 -6.91
N GLU A 128 -14.28 5.82 -7.45
CA GLU A 128 -13.11 6.69 -7.51
C GLU A 128 -12.95 7.41 -8.85
N GLY A 129 -13.50 6.82 -9.92
CA GLY A 129 -13.45 7.39 -11.29
C GLY A 129 -12.03 7.69 -11.75
N THR A 130 -11.84 8.85 -12.38
CA THR A 130 -10.52 9.28 -12.88
C THR A 130 -9.50 9.62 -11.81
N ARG A 131 -9.90 9.66 -10.54
CA ARG A 131 -9.00 9.87 -9.38
C ARG A 131 -8.41 8.56 -8.87
N HIS A 132 -8.75 7.43 -9.49
CA HIS A 132 -8.23 6.15 -9.07
C HIS A 132 -6.69 6.14 -9.14
N PRO A 133 -5.97 5.88 -8.05
CA PRO A 133 -4.51 6.00 -8.00
C PRO A 133 -3.79 5.12 -9.02
N VAL A 134 -4.40 3.99 -9.38
CA VAL A 134 -3.89 3.06 -10.39
C VAL A 134 -3.80 3.69 -11.78
N ILE A 135 -4.63 4.69 -12.11
CA ILE A 135 -4.56 5.38 -13.41
C ILE A 135 -3.20 6.05 -13.60
N THR A 136 -2.70 6.72 -12.55
CA THR A 136 -1.38 7.36 -12.61
C THR A 136 -0.27 6.32 -12.84
N LEU A 137 -0.34 5.17 -12.16
CA LEU A 137 0.61 4.09 -12.37
C LEU A 137 0.48 3.44 -13.75
N LEU A 138 -0.75 3.22 -14.25
CA LEU A 138 -1.00 2.71 -15.60
C LEU A 138 -0.41 3.64 -16.66
N ARG A 139 -0.63 4.95 -16.53
CA ARG A 139 -0.06 5.95 -17.45
C ARG A 139 1.47 5.95 -17.38
N ALA A 140 2.04 5.95 -16.17
CA ALA A 140 3.49 5.89 -15.99
C ALA A 140 4.09 4.59 -16.58
N ALA A 141 3.38 3.47 -16.47
CA ALA A 141 3.85 2.17 -16.99
C ALA A 141 3.96 2.11 -18.53
N THR A 142 3.31 3.02 -19.25
CA THR A 142 3.43 3.10 -20.72
C THR A 142 4.72 3.77 -21.18
N THR A 143 5.36 4.58 -20.36
CA THR A 143 6.56 5.35 -20.71
C THR A 143 7.77 5.00 -19.83
N GLU A 144 7.55 4.50 -18.62
CA GLU A 144 8.58 4.24 -17.62
C GLU A 144 8.71 2.72 -17.34
N PRO A 145 9.80 2.06 -17.80
CA PRO A 145 9.98 0.61 -17.62
C PRO A 145 9.97 0.16 -16.13
N THR A 146 10.43 1.01 -15.23
CA THR A 146 10.39 0.69 -13.78
C THR A 146 8.96 0.67 -13.26
N ALA A 147 8.11 1.61 -13.68
CA ALA A 147 6.70 1.62 -13.32
C ALA A 147 5.96 0.40 -13.89
N ALA A 148 6.27 0.00 -15.13
CA ALA A 148 5.72 -1.20 -15.74
C ALA A 148 6.06 -2.48 -14.94
N ARG A 149 7.33 -2.64 -14.51
CA ARG A 149 7.74 -3.77 -13.67
C ARG A 149 7.04 -3.77 -12.32
N LEU A 150 6.92 -2.62 -11.68
CA LEU A 150 6.24 -2.50 -10.39
C LEU A 150 4.75 -2.82 -10.48
N LEU A 151 4.09 -2.37 -11.55
CA LEU A 151 2.70 -2.71 -11.83
C LEU A 151 2.53 -4.22 -12.05
N ALA A 152 3.39 -4.84 -12.87
CA ALA A 152 3.36 -6.28 -13.12
C ALA A 152 3.59 -7.08 -11.82
N GLU A 153 4.58 -6.69 -11.02
CA GLU A 153 4.86 -7.32 -9.72
C GLU A 153 3.69 -7.19 -8.76
N PHE A 154 3.07 -6.02 -8.70
CA PHE A 154 1.88 -5.79 -7.88
C PHE A 154 0.71 -6.70 -8.32
N MET A 155 0.41 -6.74 -9.62
CA MET A 155 -0.65 -7.61 -10.17
C MET A 155 -0.40 -9.08 -9.80
N ARG A 156 0.85 -9.52 -9.91
CA ARG A 156 1.26 -10.90 -9.63
C ARG A 156 1.19 -11.25 -8.14
N THR A 157 1.66 -10.35 -7.25
CA THR A 157 1.85 -10.69 -5.83
C THR A 157 0.69 -10.28 -4.94
N ARG A 158 -0.04 -9.24 -5.31
CA ARG A 158 -1.05 -8.64 -4.44
C ARG A 158 -2.47 -8.70 -5.00
N LEU A 159 -2.62 -8.68 -6.31
CA LEU A 159 -3.96 -8.53 -6.90
C LEU A 159 -4.52 -9.87 -7.40
N PHE A 160 -3.87 -10.50 -8.37
CA PHE A 160 -4.42 -11.70 -9.03
C PHE A 160 -3.74 -13.00 -8.60
N GLY A 161 -2.45 -12.96 -8.24
CA GLY A 161 -1.71 -14.15 -7.85
C GLY A 161 -2.32 -14.90 -6.68
N PRO A 162 -2.70 -14.26 -5.57
CA PRO A 162 -3.38 -14.92 -4.45
C PRO A 162 -4.69 -15.62 -4.88
N LEU A 163 -5.50 -14.97 -5.71
CA LEU A 163 -6.74 -15.58 -6.24
C LEU A 163 -6.45 -16.81 -7.12
N LEU A 164 -5.46 -16.72 -8.01
CA LEU A 164 -5.08 -17.83 -8.88
C LEU A 164 -4.50 -19.01 -8.09
N ALA A 165 -3.75 -18.73 -7.02
CA ALA A 165 -3.23 -19.75 -6.11
C ALA A 165 -4.37 -20.50 -5.39
N GLU A 166 -5.35 -19.80 -4.85
CA GLU A 166 -6.53 -20.40 -4.20
C GLU A 166 -7.41 -21.18 -5.20
N LEU A 167 -7.48 -20.72 -6.43
CA LEU A 167 -8.15 -21.44 -7.50
C LEU A 167 -7.37 -22.68 -7.98
N GLY A 168 -6.10 -22.87 -7.58
CA GLY A 168 -5.24 -23.93 -8.07
C GLY A 168 -5.05 -23.88 -9.59
N SER A 169 -5.01 -22.67 -10.15
CA SER A 169 -4.93 -22.46 -11.60
C SER A 169 -3.52 -22.76 -12.10
N ASP A 170 -3.43 -23.44 -13.24
CA ASP A 170 -2.16 -23.61 -13.95
C ASP A 170 -1.67 -22.30 -14.56
N GLN A 171 -0.39 -22.24 -14.93
CA GLN A 171 0.24 -21.09 -15.58
C GLN A 171 -0.13 -19.72 -14.94
N PRO A 172 0.07 -19.53 -13.62
CA PRO A 172 -0.48 -18.36 -12.91
C PRO A 172 0.05 -17.02 -13.43
N GLU A 173 1.27 -16.98 -13.97
CA GLU A 173 1.84 -15.74 -14.55
C GLU A 173 1.11 -15.34 -15.84
N LEU A 174 0.88 -16.29 -16.75
CA LEU A 174 0.15 -16.03 -17.99
C LEU A 174 -1.30 -15.63 -17.68
N ARG A 175 -1.95 -16.32 -16.77
CA ARG A 175 -3.33 -16.01 -16.33
C ARG A 175 -3.42 -14.63 -15.68
N THR A 176 -2.44 -14.26 -14.84
CA THR A 176 -2.34 -12.90 -14.30
C THR A 176 -2.35 -11.85 -15.42
N ASN A 177 -1.55 -12.07 -16.46
CA ASN A 177 -1.47 -11.15 -17.60
C ASN A 177 -2.78 -11.12 -18.42
N LEU A 178 -3.42 -12.26 -18.63
CA LEU A 178 -4.69 -12.33 -19.34
C LEU A 178 -5.82 -11.61 -18.58
N VAL A 179 -5.93 -11.83 -17.26
CA VAL A 179 -6.91 -11.13 -16.41
C VAL A 179 -6.61 -9.62 -16.39
N ALA A 180 -5.33 -9.25 -16.24
CA ALA A 180 -4.89 -7.85 -16.27
C ALA A 180 -5.22 -7.17 -17.60
N ALA A 181 -5.05 -7.87 -18.73
CA ALA A 181 -5.39 -7.35 -20.06
C ALA A 181 -6.90 -7.09 -20.20
N GLN A 182 -7.75 -8.01 -19.72
CA GLN A 182 -9.20 -7.83 -19.74
C GLN A 182 -9.64 -6.62 -18.90
N LEU A 183 -9.25 -6.59 -17.64
CA LEU A 183 -9.64 -5.53 -16.72
C LEU A 183 -8.97 -4.18 -17.05
N GLY A 184 -7.71 -4.21 -17.48
CA GLY A 184 -6.97 -3.04 -17.93
C GLY A 184 -7.59 -2.41 -19.19
N GLY A 185 -8.04 -3.25 -20.13
CA GLY A 185 -8.78 -2.79 -21.32
C GLY A 185 -10.08 -2.09 -20.95
N ILE A 186 -10.86 -2.65 -20.02
CA ILE A 186 -12.06 -2.01 -19.48
C ILE A 186 -11.73 -0.72 -18.73
N ALA A 187 -10.66 -0.72 -17.90
CA ALA A 187 -10.21 0.48 -17.22
C ALA A 187 -9.90 1.61 -18.20
N LEU A 188 -9.13 1.30 -19.24
CA LEU A 188 -8.76 2.25 -20.28
C LEU A 188 -9.99 2.77 -21.02
N ALA A 189 -10.85 1.89 -21.52
CA ALA A 189 -11.99 2.26 -22.37
C ALA A 189 -13.07 3.02 -21.58
N ARG A 190 -13.44 2.55 -20.39
CA ARG A 190 -14.54 3.10 -19.59
C ARG A 190 -14.13 4.35 -18.80
N TYR A 191 -12.98 4.32 -18.13
CA TYR A 191 -12.62 5.35 -17.12
C TYR A 191 -11.54 6.33 -17.57
N ILE A 192 -10.76 5.99 -18.61
CA ILE A 192 -9.69 6.87 -19.09
C ILE A 192 -10.08 7.55 -20.42
N LEU A 193 -10.55 6.76 -21.39
CA LEU A 193 -10.93 7.26 -22.72
C LEU A 193 -12.41 7.64 -22.82
N HIS A 194 -13.24 7.23 -21.86
CA HIS A 194 -14.67 7.50 -21.81
C HIS A 194 -15.40 7.10 -23.12
N LEU A 195 -15.09 5.88 -23.61
CA LEU A 195 -15.70 5.39 -24.86
C LEU A 195 -17.17 5.03 -24.64
N GLU A 196 -18.05 5.79 -25.30
CA GLU A 196 -19.48 5.50 -25.29
C GLU A 196 -19.85 4.37 -26.28
N PRO A 197 -20.87 3.53 -25.97
CA PRO A 197 -21.74 3.57 -24.79
C PRO A 197 -21.17 2.86 -23.54
N LEU A 198 -19.94 2.33 -23.56
CA LEU A 198 -19.36 1.59 -22.46
C LEU A 198 -19.13 2.47 -21.20
N ALA A 199 -18.79 3.74 -21.41
CA ALA A 199 -18.53 4.65 -20.29
C ALA A 199 -19.78 4.91 -19.43
N SER A 200 -20.95 5.02 -20.06
CA SER A 200 -22.24 5.22 -19.38
C SER A 200 -23.01 3.93 -19.08
N ALA A 201 -22.51 2.76 -19.53
CA ALA A 201 -23.20 1.49 -19.32
C ALA A 201 -23.40 1.19 -17.82
N PRO A 202 -24.58 0.65 -17.43
CA PRO A 202 -24.80 0.23 -16.04
C PRO A 202 -23.75 -0.78 -15.57
N PRO A 203 -23.30 -0.71 -14.30
CA PRO A 203 -22.35 -1.66 -13.73
C PRO A 203 -22.73 -3.12 -13.94
N THR A 204 -24.01 -3.44 -13.82
CA THR A 204 -24.57 -4.80 -14.03
C THR A 204 -24.33 -5.32 -15.44
N ASP A 205 -24.43 -4.47 -16.44
CA ASP A 205 -24.21 -4.84 -17.84
C ASP A 205 -22.73 -5.09 -18.11
N VAL A 206 -21.86 -4.20 -17.58
CA VAL A 206 -20.40 -4.40 -17.67
C VAL A 206 -19.99 -5.72 -17.03
N ILE A 207 -20.49 -6.00 -15.82
CA ILE A 207 -20.21 -7.27 -15.12
C ILE A 207 -20.68 -8.45 -15.95
N ARG A 208 -21.93 -8.43 -16.43
CA ARG A 208 -22.52 -9.51 -17.20
C ARG A 208 -21.72 -9.88 -18.45
N TRP A 209 -21.18 -8.89 -19.16
CA TRP A 209 -20.46 -9.11 -20.42
C TRP A 209 -18.97 -9.39 -20.23
N VAL A 210 -18.34 -8.83 -19.17
CA VAL A 210 -16.90 -9.00 -18.93
C VAL A 210 -16.58 -10.24 -18.09
N ALA A 211 -17.44 -10.58 -17.14
CA ALA A 211 -17.19 -11.67 -16.20
C ALA A 211 -16.94 -13.03 -16.87
N PRO A 212 -17.65 -13.45 -17.93
CA PRO A 212 -17.37 -14.73 -18.59
C PRO A 212 -15.96 -14.81 -19.19
N ALA A 213 -15.44 -13.71 -19.76
CA ALA A 213 -14.10 -13.67 -20.31
C ALA A 213 -13.04 -13.77 -19.20
N VAL A 214 -13.25 -13.03 -18.09
CA VAL A 214 -12.37 -13.09 -16.92
C VAL A 214 -12.43 -14.48 -16.27
N GLN A 215 -13.62 -15.09 -16.15
CA GLN A 215 -13.79 -16.44 -15.60
C GLN A 215 -12.98 -17.48 -16.39
N ARG A 216 -13.04 -17.42 -17.74
CA ARG A 216 -12.20 -18.28 -18.59
C ARG A 216 -10.73 -18.12 -18.31
N CYS A 217 -10.24 -16.88 -18.22
CA CYS A 217 -8.84 -16.63 -17.88
C CYS A 217 -8.44 -17.18 -16.50
N LEU A 218 -9.38 -17.27 -15.56
CA LEU A 218 -9.11 -17.76 -14.21
C LEU A 218 -9.09 -19.29 -14.12
N THR A 219 -10.01 -19.99 -14.80
CA THR A 219 -10.31 -21.40 -14.48
C THR A 219 -10.38 -22.37 -15.65
N GLU A 220 -10.53 -21.91 -16.90
CA GLU A 220 -10.54 -22.82 -18.05
C GLU A 220 -9.11 -23.28 -18.41
N PRO A 221 -8.92 -24.48 -18.95
CA PRO A 221 -7.63 -24.94 -19.45
C PRO A 221 -7.07 -23.99 -20.51
N LEU A 222 -5.78 -23.70 -20.43
CA LEU A 222 -5.03 -22.91 -21.41
C LEU A 222 -4.42 -23.80 -22.47
#